data_2a56d669e56568bf6772a533f7323826
#
_entry.id   2a56d669e56568bf6772a533f7323826
#
_cell.length_a   1.000
_cell.length_b   1.000
_cell.length_c   1.000
_cell.angle_alpha   90.00
_cell.angle_beta   90.00
_cell.angle_gamma   90.00
#
_symmetry.space_group_name_H-M   'P 1'
#
loop_
_entity.id
_entity.type
_entity.pdbx_description
1 polymer ?
#
loop_
_entity_poly.entity_id
_entity_poly.type
_entity_poly.pdbx_seq_one_letter_code
_entity_poly.pdbx_strand_id
1 'polypeptide(L)'
;MTRPRYSARPRIQLDGRPMRVEPGSSVAAALAARSPGNSRVSVSGEKRAAFCGMGVCHECRVLIDGRLRLACQTRCQEGMRVDTVLEHSTPPGVAPRHDAAANACDLLIIGAGPAGMSAALAAAPSGRAIVLVDDNAAPGGQIWRDGPGASIPAPARRLREQLTQYSNITLLCDTRVVGMAGLPGQRALMLENAREGWAQHYGALILCTGARELLLPFPGWTLPGVTGAGGLQALVKAGVPLRGKRLVIAGTGPLLLAAAHAAHRAGARVVRIAEQADWRALLRFAYRLHRWPAKAAQAVALFNPHYRTASHVLEATGDGRVQQVRLRRADGEETIACHRLACGFGLVPNIKLGQMLGCELDAHGGLHVDDVQQTTVPGIFAAGECTGIGGNERARVQGTRAGHAAVGELTQAARLSNDLARWQEFADALRGPFALRAPLLSLARPDTLICRCEDVPQSALAAHQDWTDAKLHTRCGMGACQGRICGAAAQALYGWQPLPPRHLLAPARIDTLAAIASSSGNSLD
;
A
#
# COMPACT_ATOMS: atom_id res chain seq x y z
N MET A 1 -25.03 -6.83 11.70
CA MET A 1 -24.10 -7.97 11.66
C MET A 1 -23.10 -7.86 12.78
N THR A 2 -23.15 -8.80 13.68
CA THR A 2 -22.23 -9.03 14.79
C THR A 2 -20.80 -9.12 14.26
N ARG A 3 -19.84 -8.51 14.98
CA ARG A 3 -18.40 -8.79 14.81
C ARG A 3 -18.24 -10.29 14.63
N PRO A 4 -17.39 -10.78 13.67
CA PRO A 4 -17.10 -12.20 13.63
C PRO A 4 -16.69 -12.61 15.04
N ARG A 5 -17.38 -13.57 15.62
CA ARG A 5 -17.09 -14.11 16.96
C ARG A 5 -15.77 -14.87 16.87
N TYR A 6 -14.66 -14.15 17.00
CA TYR A 6 -13.40 -14.78 17.32
C TYR A 6 -13.50 -15.22 18.78
N SER A 7 -13.99 -16.43 19.02
CA SER A 7 -14.31 -16.93 20.35
C SER A 7 -13.10 -17.31 21.21
N ALA A 8 -11.90 -17.37 20.64
CA ALA A 8 -10.67 -17.65 21.37
C ALA A 8 -9.50 -16.82 20.83
N ARG A 9 -8.61 -16.41 21.73
CA ARG A 9 -7.33 -15.79 21.37
C ARG A 9 -6.42 -16.85 20.77
N PRO A 10 -6.05 -16.77 19.45
CA PRO A 10 -5.18 -17.76 18.85
C PRO A 10 -3.86 -17.88 19.59
N ARG A 11 -3.36 -19.10 19.74
CA ARG A 11 -2.01 -19.39 20.22
C ARG A 11 -1.11 -19.62 19.02
N ILE A 12 -0.04 -18.84 18.93
CA ILE A 12 1.00 -18.98 17.91
C ILE A 12 2.33 -19.33 18.61
N GLN A 13 3.27 -19.87 17.86
CA GLN A 13 4.66 -19.99 18.28
C GLN A 13 5.49 -18.90 17.58
N LEU A 14 6.15 -18.04 18.32
CA LEU A 14 7.03 -17.00 17.80
C LEU A 14 8.47 -17.28 18.26
N ASP A 15 9.34 -17.64 17.32
CA ASP A 15 10.71 -18.12 17.58
C ASP A 15 10.73 -19.19 18.68
N GLY A 16 9.92 -20.24 18.52
CA GLY A 16 9.77 -21.35 19.45
C GLY A 16 9.05 -21.04 20.77
N ARG A 17 8.62 -19.81 21.03
CA ARG A 17 7.92 -19.41 22.26
C ARG A 17 6.43 -19.25 22.02
N PRO A 18 5.57 -19.86 22.86
CA PRO A 18 4.12 -19.72 22.73
C PRO A 18 3.67 -18.31 23.09
N MET A 19 2.73 -17.77 22.30
CA MET A 19 2.15 -16.46 22.47
C MET A 19 0.67 -16.48 22.14
N ARG A 20 -0.16 -15.84 22.98
CA ARG A 20 -1.58 -15.55 22.68
C ARG A 20 -1.71 -14.18 22.04
N VAL A 21 -2.46 -14.09 20.97
CA VAL A 21 -2.69 -12.84 20.23
C VAL A 21 -4.16 -12.49 20.16
N GLU A 22 -4.47 -11.20 19.99
CA GLU A 22 -5.88 -10.79 19.79
C GLU A 22 -6.39 -11.36 18.46
N PRO A 23 -7.64 -11.85 18.42
CA PRO A 23 -8.24 -12.38 17.20
C PRO A 23 -8.22 -11.36 16.06
N GLY A 24 -7.81 -11.83 14.87
CA GLY A 24 -7.69 -10.96 13.69
C GLY A 24 -6.41 -10.11 13.62
N SER A 25 -5.52 -10.19 14.62
CA SER A 25 -4.22 -9.53 14.59
C SER A 25 -3.34 -10.09 13.48
N SER A 26 -2.51 -9.22 12.89
CA SER A 26 -1.46 -9.65 11.98
C SER A 26 -0.25 -10.22 12.73
N VAL A 27 0.54 -11.02 12.03
CA VAL A 27 1.85 -11.50 12.54
C VAL A 27 2.77 -10.32 12.86
N ALA A 28 2.71 -9.22 12.09
CA ALA A 28 3.47 -8.00 12.40
C ALA A 28 3.06 -7.37 13.74
N ALA A 29 1.78 -7.48 14.13
CA ALA A 29 1.32 -7.02 15.44
C ALA A 29 1.85 -7.91 16.57
N ALA A 30 1.88 -9.22 16.37
CA ALA A 30 2.47 -10.16 17.31
C ALA A 30 3.98 -9.89 17.53
N LEU A 31 4.72 -9.67 16.43
CA LEU A 31 6.14 -9.26 16.48
C LEU A 31 6.33 -7.95 17.25
N ALA A 32 5.51 -6.93 16.95
CA ALA A 32 5.61 -5.61 17.58
C ALA A 32 5.25 -5.60 19.08
N ALA A 33 4.48 -6.59 19.54
CA ALA A 33 4.15 -6.77 20.97
C ALA A 33 5.34 -7.37 21.73
N ARG A 34 6.28 -8.03 21.05
CA ARG A 34 7.52 -8.57 21.63
C ARG A 34 8.64 -7.54 21.46
N SER A 35 9.39 -7.27 22.50
CA SER A 35 10.61 -6.44 22.41
C SER A 35 11.80 -7.29 21.92
N PRO A 36 12.58 -6.83 20.95
CA PRO A 36 12.56 -5.53 20.24
C PRO A 36 11.61 -5.42 19.04
N GLY A 37 10.83 -6.45 18.68
CA GLY A 37 9.84 -6.41 17.60
C GLY A 37 10.42 -6.45 16.18
N ASN A 38 11.64 -6.96 16.03
CA ASN A 38 12.31 -7.11 14.74
C ASN A 38 11.68 -8.25 13.93
N SER A 39 11.67 -8.10 12.61
CA SER A 39 11.19 -9.12 11.67
C SER A 39 12.31 -9.83 10.94
N ARG A 40 13.41 -9.13 10.66
CA ARG A 40 14.55 -9.67 9.94
C ARG A 40 15.84 -8.90 10.25
N VAL A 41 16.95 -9.42 9.76
CA VAL A 41 18.23 -8.74 9.66
C VAL A 41 18.48 -8.33 8.21
N SER A 42 19.08 -7.18 7.98
CA SER A 42 19.45 -6.69 6.64
C SER A 42 20.74 -7.36 6.14
N VAL A 43 21.14 -7.07 4.90
CA VAL A 43 22.37 -7.63 4.30
C VAL A 43 23.64 -7.16 5.03
N SER A 44 23.60 -5.99 5.68
CA SER A 44 24.71 -5.47 6.51
C SER A 44 24.61 -5.85 8.00
N GLY A 45 23.66 -6.71 8.40
CA GLY A 45 23.51 -7.14 9.79
C GLY A 45 22.57 -6.28 10.64
N GLU A 46 21.97 -5.23 10.08
CA GLU A 46 21.11 -4.30 10.80
C GLU A 46 19.70 -4.87 11.04
N LYS A 47 19.16 -4.63 12.22
CA LYS A 47 17.81 -5.06 12.59
C LYS A 47 16.75 -4.24 11.84
N ARG A 48 15.76 -4.93 11.27
CA ARG A 48 14.64 -4.33 10.55
C ARG A 48 13.31 -4.77 11.18
N ALA A 49 12.31 -3.90 11.10
CA ALA A 49 10.95 -4.14 11.59
C ALA A 49 9.89 -3.77 10.54
N ALA A 50 8.64 -4.11 10.78
CA ALA A 50 7.53 -3.74 9.91
C ALA A 50 7.49 -2.21 9.70
N PHE A 51 7.45 -1.76 8.43
CA PHE A 51 7.63 -0.37 8.05
C PHE A 51 6.40 0.22 7.32
N CYS A 52 6.01 -0.34 6.17
CA CYS A 52 4.88 0.19 5.38
C CYS A 52 3.51 -0.36 5.81
N GLY A 53 3.43 -1.50 6.47
CA GLY A 53 2.17 -2.15 6.83
C GLY A 53 1.28 -2.61 5.66
N MET A 54 1.72 -2.44 4.41
CA MET A 54 0.92 -2.58 3.18
C MET A 54 1.45 -3.65 2.21
N GLY A 55 2.41 -4.47 2.62
CA GLY A 55 2.99 -5.50 1.76
C GLY A 55 3.96 -5.00 0.68
N VAL A 56 4.30 -3.70 0.65
CA VAL A 56 5.09 -3.09 -0.42
C VAL A 56 6.59 -3.13 -0.17
N CYS A 57 7.05 -2.86 1.07
CA CYS A 57 8.47 -2.70 1.40
C CYS A 57 9.19 -4.02 1.65
N HIS A 58 8.47 -5.11 1.90
CA HIS A 58 9.00 -6.42 2.25
C HIS A 58 9.92 -6.45 3.50
N GLU A 59 9.88 -5.42 4.36
CA GLU A 59 10.66 -5.39 5.61
C GLU A 59 10.20 -6.42 6.63
N CYS A 60 8.93 -6.78 6.62
CA CYS A 60 8.32 -7.69 7.57
C CYS A 60 8.28 -9.15 7.08
N ARG A 61 9.25 -9.55 6.26
CA ARG A 61 9.41 -10.96 5.84
C ARG A 61 9.78 -11.83 7.03
N VAL A 62 9.07 -12.93 7.20
CA VAL A 62 9.30 -13.95 8.20
C VAL A 62 8.92 -15.32 7.63
N LEU A 63 9.42 -16.40 8.23
CA LEU A 63 8.91 -17.73 7.93
C LEU A 63 7.62 -17.97 8.72
N ILE A 64 6.56 -18.35 8.03
CA ILE A 64 5.28 -18.73 8.62
C ILE A 64 5.00 -20.15 8.15
N ASP A 65 4.96 -21.09 9.08
CA ASP A 65 4.80 -22.52 8.80
C ASP A 65 5.79 -23.01 7.73
N GLY A 66 7.07 -22.60 7.86
CA GLY A 66 8.16 -22.90 6.95
C GLY A 66 8.15 -22.16 5.61
N ARG A 67 7.21 -21.23 5.37
CA ARG A 67 7.11 -20.46 4.12
C ARG A 67 7.41 -18.98 4.36
N LEU A 68 8.17 -18.37 3.45
CA LEU A 68 8.47 -16.93 3.50
C LEU A 68 7.21 -16.13 3.18
N ARG A 69 6.74 -15.32 4.15
CA ARG A 69 5.53 -14.50 4.02
C ARG A 69 5.72 -13.11 4.62
N LEU A 70 4.80 -12.19 4.29
CA LEU A 70 4.79 -10.84 4.83
C LEU A 70 3.93 -10.77 6.10
N ALA A 71 4.58 -10.54 7.23
CA ALA A 71 3.92 -10.49 8.53
C ALA A 71 2.80 -9.45 8.62
N CYS A 72 2.91 -8.31 7.90
CA CYS A 72 1.88 -7.27 7.91
C CYS A 72 0.61 -7.64 7.12
N GLN A 73 0.68 -8.60 6.22
CA GLN A 73 -0.46 -9.10 5.44
C GLN A 73 -1.01 -10.43 5.95
N THR A 74 -0.26 -11.15 6.80
CA THR A 74 -0.70 -12.45 7.31
C THR A 74 -1.38 -12.31 8.66
N ARG A 75 -2.63 -12.79 8.79
CA ARG A 75 -3.35 -12.87 10.07
C ARG A 75 -2.89 -14.06 10.88
N CYS A 76 -2.79 -13.89 12.19
CA CYS A 76 -2.48 -14.97 13.12
C CYS A 76 -3.62 -16.00 13.16
N GLN A 77 -3.26 -17.26 13.10
CA GLN A 77 -4.17 -18.42 13.19
C GLN A 77 -3.72 -19.34 14.32
N GLU A 78 -4.63 -20.16 14.84
CA GLU A 78 -4.31 -21.15 15.88
C GLU A 78 -3.23 -22.12 15.38
N GLY A 79 -2.24 -22.41 16.23
CA GLY A 79 -1.14 -23.33 15.95
C GLY A 79 -0.05 -22.80 15.00
N MET A 80 -0.19 -21.58 14.46
CA MET A 80 0.77 -20.98 13.51
C MET A 80 2.18 -20.88 14.13
N ARG A 81 3.19 -21.29 13.38
CA ARG A 81 4.60 -21.11 13.72
C ARG A 81 5.19 -19.95 12.93
N VAL A 82 5.85 -19.03 13.61
CA VAL A 82 6.50 -17.84 13.04
C VAL A 82 7.96 -17.81 13.48
N ASP A 83 8.88 -17.78 12.52
CA ASP A 83 10.32 -17.71 12.77
C ASP A 83 10.90 -16.44 12.11
N THR A 84 11.60 -15.61 12.90
CA THR A 84 12.23 -14.36 12.43
C THR A 84 13.63 -14.59 11.85
N VAL A 85 14.25 -15.73 12.11
CA VAL A 85 15.53 -16.11 11.53
C VAL A 85 15.27 -16.73 10.16
N LEU A 86 15.76 -16.04 9.13
CA LEU A 86 15.72 -16.53 7.74
C LEU A 86 16.97 -17.37 7.47
N GLU A 87 17.09 -18.55 8.09
CA GLU A 87 18.00 -19.56 7.59
C GLU A 87 17.46 -20.11 6.26
N HIS A 88 18.37 -20.51 5.37
CA HIS A 88 18.03 -21.09 4.06
C HIS A 88 17.39 -22.47 4.26
N SER A 89 16.16 -22.48 4.77
CA SER A 89 15.36 -23.70 4.82
C SER A 89 14.59 -23.83 3.51
N THR A 90 14.87 -24.88 2.78
CA THR A 90 14.06 -25.24 1.60
C THR A 90 12.64 -25.56 2.10
N PRO A 91 11.63 -24.79 1.73
CA PRO A 91 10.27 -25.14 2.13
C PRO A 91 9.91 -26.50 1.55
N PRO A 92 9.13 -27.33 2.27
CA PRO A 92 8.65 -28.58 1.72
C PRO A 92 7.87 -28.28 0.45
N GLY A 93 8.23 -28.92 -0.66
CA GLY A 93 7.56 -28.79 -1.95
C GLY A 93 6.12 -29.31 -1.80
N VAL A 94 5.16 -28.44 -2.04
CA VAL A 94 3.76 -28.83 -2.26
C VAL A 94 3.61 -28.96 -3.76
N ALA A 95 3.36 -30.17 -4.24
CA ALA A 95 3.06 -30.40 -5.64
C ALA A 95 1.83 -29.58 -6.03
N PRO A 96 1.90 -28.78 -7.11
CA PRO A 96 0.72 -28.08 -7.60
C PRO A 96 -0.29 -29.09 -8.08
N ARG A 97 -1.50 -29.07 -7.54
CA ARG A 97 -2.66 -29.68 -8.16
C ARG A 97 -3.36 -28.60 -8.95
N HIS A 98 -3.22 -28.64 -10.26
CA HIS A 98 -3.98 -27.80 -11.17
C HIS A 98 -4.80 -28.68 -12.10
N ASP A 99 -6.08 -28.81 -11.81
CA ASP A 99 -7.05 -28.96 -12.87
C ASP A 99 -7.15 -27.56 -13.52
N ALA A 100 -6.60 -27.45 -14.72
CA ALA A 100 -6.64 -26.25 -15.55
C ALA A 100 -8.06 -26.06 -16.17
N ALA A 101 -9.10 -26.18 -15.37
CA ALA A 101 -10.41 -25.64 -15.73
C ALA A 101 -10.21 -24.13 -15.83
N ALA A 102 -10.37 -23.60 -17.03
CA ALA A 102 -10.09 -22.22 -17.37
C ALA A 102 -10.82 -21.29 -16.39
N ASN A 103 -10.07 -20.71 -15.45
CA ASN A 103 -10.56 -19.64 -14.60
C ASN A 103 -10.78 -18.42 -15.50
N ALA A 104 -12.00 -18.25 -16.03
CA ALA A 104 -12.38 -17.15 -16.90
C ALA A 104 -13.49 -16.32 -16.25
N CYS A 105 -13.51 -15.04 -16.55
CA CYS A 105 -14.58 -14.11 -16.16
C CYS A 105 -14.80 -13.07 -17.26
N ASP A 106 -15.98 -12.47 -17.29
CA ASP A 106 -16.25 -11.37 -18.22
C ASP A 106 -15.53 -10.10 -17.80
N LEU A 107 -15.47 -9.85 -16.48
CA LEU A 107 -14.84 -8.66 -15.90
C LEU A 107 -13.94 -9.03 -14.72
N LEU A 108 -12.65 -8.71 -14.86
CA LEU A 108 -11.66 -8.83 -13.79
C LEU A 108 -11.37 -7.46 -13.18
N ILE A 109 -11.40 -7.34 -11.86
CA ILE A 109 -11.12 -6.10 -11.13
C ILE A 109 -9.97 -6.35 -10.17
N ILE A 110 -8.88 -5.60 -10.28
CA ILE A 110 -7.70 -5.73 -9.43
C ILE A 110 -7.67 -4.62 -8.38
N GLY A 111 -7.90 -5.02 -7.12
CA GLY A 111 -7.97 -4.18 -5.93
C GLY A 111 -9.40 -4.00 -5.44
N ALA A 112 -9.73 -4.55 -4.27
CA ALA A 112 -11.02 -4.38 -3.60
C ALA A 112 -11.02 -3.19 -2.62
N GLY A 113 -10.33 -2.12 -2.96
CA GLY A 113 -10.45 -0.82 -2.30
C GLY A 113 -11.76 -0.11 -2.65
N PRO A 114 -11.94 1.16 -2.22
CA PRO A 114 -13.14 1.93 -2.52
C PRO A 114 -13.51 1.96 -4.00
N ALA A 115 -12.53 2.11 -4.89
CA ALA A 115 -12.74 2.13 -6.34
C ALA A 115 -13.23 0.76 -6.85
N GLY A 116 -12.51 -0.34 -6.52
CA GLY A 116 -12.86 -1.66 -7.03
C GLY A 116 -14.19 -2.19 -6.52
N MET A 117 -14.52 -1.96 -5.24
CA MET A 117 -15.84 -2.32 -4.71
C MET A 117 -16.96 -1.54 -5.42
N SER A 118 -16.75 -0.25 -5.69
CA SER A 118 -17.72 0.58 -6.42
C SER A 118 -17.85 0.14 -7.88
N ALA A 119 -16.74 -0.26 -8.52
CA ALA A 119 -16.74 -0.78 -9.88
C ALA A 119 -17.50 -2.12 -9.98
N ALA A 120 -17.22 -3.06 -9.06
CA ALA A 120 -17.90 -4.35 -9.03
C ALA A 120 -19.42 -4.18 -8.84
N LEU A 121 -19.84 -3.33 -7.92
CA LEU A 121 -21.26 -3.06 -7.67
C LEU A 121 -21.96 -2.36 -8.83
N ALA A 122 -21.27 -1.46 -9.53
CA ALA A 122 -21.84 -0.80 -10.72
C ALA A 122 -22.01 -1.77 -11.89
N ALA A 123 -21.08 -2.71 -12.05
CA ALA A 123 -21.14 -3.71 -13.12
C ALA A 123 -22.07 -4.90 -12.81
N ALA A 124 -22.34 -5.18 -11.53
CA ALA A 124 -23.10 -6.37 -11.11
C ALA A 124 -24.49 -6.53 -11.72
N PRO A 125 -25.31 -5.46 -11.92
CA PRO A 125 -26.63 -5.58 -12.54
C PRO A 125 -26.60 -6.10 -13.98
N SER A 126 -25.45 -6.04 -14.67
CA SER A 126 -25.31 -6.58 -16.03
C SER A 126 -25.42 -8.12 -16.11
N GLY A 127 -25.36 -8.82 -14.97
CA GLY A 127 -25.35 -10.28 -14.90
C GLY A 127 -24.04 -10.95 -15.33
N ARG A 128 -23.03 -10.18 -15.80
CA ARG A 128 -21.71 -10.69 -16.20
C ARG A 128 -20.96 -11.31 -15.03
N ALA A 129 -20.15 -12.33 -15.28
CA ALA A 129 -19.26 -12.92 -14.27
C ALA A 129 -18.13 -11.95 -13.89
N ILE A 130 -18.11 -11.52 -12.64
CA ILE A 130 -17.14 -10.54 -12.11
C ILE A 130 -16.23 -11.22 -11.10
N VAL A 131 -14.91 -11.10 -11.30
CA VAL A 131 -13.91 -11.51 -10.31
C VAL A 131 -13.24 -10.26 -9.75
N LEU A 132 -13.35 -10.05 -8.42
CA LEU A 132 -12.74 -8.96 -7.67
C LEU A 132 -11.60 -9.50 -6.82
N VAL A 133 -10.36 -9.08 -7.10
CA VAL A 133 -9.13 -9.60 -6.48
C VAL A 133 -8.52 -8.56 -5.54
N ASP A 134 -8.09 -8.98 -4.34
CA ASP A 134 -7.32 -8.12 -3.41
C ASP A 134 -6.24 -8.91 -2.68
N ASP A 135 -5.07 -8.33 -2.49
CA ASP A 135 -3.95 -8.90 -1.74
C ASP A 135 -4.09 -8.80 -0.22
N ASN A 136 -5.10 -8.11 0.27
CA ASN A 136 -5.47 -8.07 1.68
C ASN A 136 -6.48 -9.17 2.03
N ALA A 137 -6.52 -9.55 3.30
CA ALA A 137 -7.40 -10.58 3.82
C ALA A 137 -8.90 -10.19 3.88
N ALA A 138 -9.23 -8.93 3.52
CA ALA A 138 -10.61 -8.44 3.45
C ALA A 138 -10.70 -7.22 2.54
N PRO A 139 -11.84 -6.99 1.85
CA PRO A 139 -12.03 -5.83 0.99
C PRO A 139 -12.03 -4.54 1.81
N GLY A 140 -11.60 -3.42 1.18
CA GLY A 140 -11.54 -2.09 1.78
C GLY A 140 -10.25 -1.35 1.46
N GLY A 141 -9.26 -2.01 0.89
CA GLY A 141 -7.94 -1.45 0.57
C GLY A 141 -7.25 -0.88 1.82
N GLN A 142 -6.42 0.13 1.67
CA GLN A 142 -5.66 0.68 2.79
C GLN A 142 -6.52 1.56 3.71
N ILE A 143 -7.44 2.35 3.13
CA ILE A 143 -8.23 3.32 3.88
C ILE A 143 -9.28 2.63 4.78
N TRP A 144 -9.89 1.55 4.32
CA TRP A 144 -10.92 0.78 5.03
C TRP A 144 -10.42 -0.61 5.46
N ARG A 145 -9.11 -0.73 5.67
CA ARG A 145 -8.48 -1.98 6.12
C ARG A 145 -9.13 -2.50 7.39
N ASP A 146 -9.39 -3.80 7.40
CA ASP A 146 -9.95 -4.53 8.53
C ASP A 146 -8.88 -4.94 9.55
N GLY A 147 -9.33 -5.26 10.77
CA GLY A 147 -8.47 -5.75 11.85
C GLY A 147 -9.00 -5.37 13.24
N PRO A 148 -8.37 -5.88 14.32
CA PRO A 148 -8.85 -5.66 15.70
C PRO A 148 -8.81 -4.20 16.13
N GLY A 149 -7.89 -3.39 15.58
CA GLY A 149 -7.78 -1.95 15.81
C GLY A 149 -8.57 -1.10 14.81
N ALA A 150 -9.32 -1.71 13.89
CA ALA A 150 -10.01 -0.99 12.84
C ALA A 150 -11.40 -0.49 13.28
N SER A 151 -11.76 0.69 12.81
CA SER A 151 -13.13 1.20 12.83
C SER A 151 -13.62 1.33 11.40
N ILE A 152 -14.50 0.44 10.98
CA ILE A 152 -15.01 0.41 9.61
C ILE A 152 -16.15 1.43 9.49
N PRO A 153 -16.02 2.49 8.67
CA PRO A 153 -17.06 3.50 8.52
C PRO A 153 -18.29 2.96 7.79
N ALA A 154 -19.46 3.59 8.00
CA ALA A 154 -20.72 3.15 7.42
C ALA A 154 -20.68 2.97 5.89
N PRO A 155 -20.05 3.86 5.09
CA PRO A 155 -19.94 3.65 3.64
C PRO A 155 -19.23 2.35 3.27
N ALA A 156 -18.15 2.00 3.98
CA ALA A 156 -17.41 0.77 3.72
C ALA A 156 -18.21 -0.49 4.09
N ARG A 157 -18.95 -0.44 5.23
CA ARG A 157 -19.84 -1.54 5.62
C ARG A 157 -20.92 -1.78 4.57
N ARG A 158 -21.59 -0.71 4.11
CA ARG A 158 -22.64 -0.80 3.08
C ARG A 158 -22.13 -1.42 1.79
N LEU A 159 -20.96 -0.98 1.29
CA LEU A 159 -20.38 -1.57 0.06
C LEU A 159 -20.04 -3.05 0.25
N ARG A 160 -19.48 -3.44 1.40
CA ARG A 160 -19.20 -4.86 1.68
C ARG A 160 -20.46 -5.71 1.77
N GLU A 161 -21.52 -5.19 2.40
CA GLU A 161 -22.82 -5.87 2.49
C GLU A 161 -23.47 -6.02 1.12
N GLN A 162 -23.41 -4.97 0.29
CA GLN A 162 -23.93 -5.02 -1.08
C GLN A 162 -23.21 -6.04 -1.96
N LEU A 163 -21.87 -6.16 -1.87
CA LEU A 163 -21.11 -7.16 -2.61
C LEU A 163 -21.61 -8.59 -2.38
N THR A 164 -22.06 -8.91 -1.16
CA THR A 164 -22.55 -10.25 -0.83
C THR A 164 -23.97 -10.55 -1.35
N GLN A 165 -24.66 -9.55 -1.88
CA GLN A 165 -26.02 -9.70 -2.43
C GLN A 165 -26.01 -10.15 -3.90
N TYR A 166 -24.86 -10.05 -4.58
CA TYR A 166 -24.71 -10.40 -5.98
C TYR A 166 -23.99 -11.73 -6.15
N SER A 167 -24.69 -12.74 -6.67
CA SER A 167 -24.14 -14.09 -6.91
C SER A 167 -23.13 -14.15 -8.07
N ASN A 168 -23.16 -13.17 -8.98
CA ASN A 168 -22.23 -13.04 -10.09
C ASN A 168 -20.91 -12.32 -9.74
N ILE A 169 -20.69 -11.93 -8.46
CA ILE A 169 -19.42 -11.39 -7.98
C ILE A 169 -18.67 -12.46 -7.19
N THR A 170 -17.50 -12.85 -7.65
CA THR A 170 -16.54 -13.67 -6.90
C THR A 170 -15.46 -12.78 -6.30
N LEU A 171 -15.36 -12.73 -4.95
CA LEU A 171 -14.34 -11.97 -4.23
C LEU A 171 -13.19 -12.89 -3.83
N LEU A 172 -11.99 -12.61 -4.33
CA LEU A 172 -10.74 -13.31 -4.03
C LEU A 172 -9.83 -12.43 -3.18
N CYS A 173 -9.92 -12.57 -1.85
CA CYS A 173 -8.98 -11.96 -0.89
C CYS A 173 -7.72 -12.82 -0.71
N ASP A 174 -6.68 -12.26 -0.05
CA ASP A 174 -5.36 -12.90 0.12
C ASP A 174 -4.76 -13.40 -1.21
N THR A 175 -5.14 -12.76 -2.32
CA THR A 175 -4.78 -13.14 -3.69
C THR A 175 -4.09 -11.95 -4.37
N ARG A 176 -2.94 -12.19 -4.98
CA ARG A 176 -2.16 -11.15 -5.65
C ARG A 176 -1.93 -11.46 -7.12
N VAL A 177 -1.77 -10.41 -7.91
CA VAL A 177 -1.24 -10.50 -9.27
C VAL A 177 0.27 -10.62 -9.20
N VAL A 178 0.84 -11.65 -9.79
CA VAL A 178 2.29 -11.85 -9.84
C VAL A 178 2.88 -11.56 -11.22
N GLY A 179 2.07 -11.57 -12.26
CA GLY A 179 2.51 -11.25 -13.61
C GLY A 179 1.40 -11.38 -14.65
N MET A 180 1.78 -11.37 -15.90
CA MET A 180 0.93 -11.75 -17.03
C MET A 180 0.96 -13.29 -17.18
N ALA A 181 -0.12 -13.87 -17.67
CA ALA A 181 -0.20 -15.28 -18.02
C ALA A 181 -0.47 -15.42 -19.52
N GLY A 182 0.04 -16.51 -20.12
CA GLY A 182 -0.19 -16.81 -21.53
C GLY A 182 0.73 -16.08 -22.53
N LEU A 183 0.45 -16.27 -23.82
CA LEU A 183 1.18 -15.69 -24.94
C LEU A 183 0.87 -14.19 -25.09
N PRO A 184 1.74 -13.40 -25.74
CA PRO A 184 1.46 -12.01 -26.09
C PRO A 184 0.10 -11.89 -26.81
N GLY A 185 -0.75 -10.97 -26.32
CA GLY A 185 -2.10 -10.76 -26.86
C GLY A 185 -3.21 -11.52 -26.14
N GLN A 186 -2.90 -12.50 -25.30
CA GLN A 186 -3.89 -13.15 -24.45
C GLN A 186 -4.26 -12.28 -23.25
N ARG A 187 -5.58 -12.17 -22.97
CA ARG A 187 -6.10 -11.43 -21.83
C ARG A 187 -6.14 -12.32 -20.58
N ALA A 188 -4.97 -12.52 -19.96
CA ALA A 188 -4.85 -13.34 -18.76
C ALA A 188 -3.80 -12.76 -17.79
N LEU A 189 -4.10 -12.80 -16.49
CA LEU A 189 -3.19 -12.46 -15.41
C LEU A 189 -2.88 -13.70 -14.58
N MET A 190 -1.62 -13.77 -14.14
CA MET A 190 -1.15 -14.77 -13.19
C MET A 190 -1.53 -14.35 -11.78
N LEU A 191 -2.39 -15.08 -11.13
CA LEU A 191 -2.81 -14.88 -9.74
C LEU A 191 -2.14 -15.91 -8.83
N GLU A 192 -1.89 -15.51 -7.59
CA GLU A 192 -1.32 -16.37 -6.57
C GLU A 192 -1.92 -16.07 -5.20
N ASN A 193 -2.32 -17.12 -4.47
CA ASN A 193 -2.66 -17.04 -3.05
C ASN A 193 -1.72 -17.94 -2.21
N ALA A 194 -2.03 -18.16 -0.95
CA ALA A 194 -1.19 -18.97 -0.06
C ALA A 194 -1.12 -20.46 -0.46
N ARG A 195 -2.07 -20.96 -1.25
CA ARG A 195 -2.23 -22.39 -1.59
C ARG A 195 -1.76 -22.70 -3.00
N GLU A 196 -2.14 -21.86 -3.96
CA GLU A 196 -2.03 -22.14 -5.39
C GLU A 196 -1.75 -20.88 -6.21
N GLY A 197 -1.29 -21.05 -7.44
CA GLY A 197 -1.20 -20.03 -8.46
C GLY A 197 -1.91 -20.52 -9.73
N TRP A 198 -2.57 -19.60 -10.45
CA TRP A 198 -3.31 -19.93 -11.67
C TRP A 198 -3.36 -18.77 -12.66
N ALA A 199 -3.67 -19.06 -13.91
CA ALA A 199 -4.01 -18.08 -14.92
C ALA A 199 -5.49 -17.69 -14.79
N GLN A 200 -5.79 -16.41 -14.70
CA GLN A 200 -7.15 -15.86 -14.70
C GLN A 200 -7.39 -15.13 -16.02
N HIS A 201 -8.23 -15.70 -16.88
CA HIS A 201 -8.65 -15.10 -18.13
C HIS A 201 -9.77 -14.07 -17.90
N TYR A 202 -9.83 -13.03 -18.73
CA TYR A 202 -10.83 -11.97 -18.61
C TYR A 202 -11.26 -11.40 -19.96
N GLY A 203 -12.51 -10.97 -20.06
CA GLY A 203 -13.03 -10.20 -21.19
C GLY A 203 -12.61 -8.72 -21.12
N ALA A 204 -12.84 -8.07 -19.97
CA ALA A 204 -12.41 -6.72 -19.66
C ALA A 204 -11.69 -6.68 -18.30
N LEU A 205 -10.85 -5.65 -18.09
CA LEU A 205 -10.04 -5.48 -16.88
C LEU A 205 -10.22 -4.07 -16.31
N ILE A 206 -10.43 -3.96 -14.99
CA ILE A 206 -10.38 -2.66 -14.28
C ILE A 206 -9.23 -2.68 -13.27
N LEU A 207 -8.29 -1.74 -13.43
CA LEU A 207 -7.17 -1.54 -12.52
C LEU A 207 -7.57 -0.59 -11.39
N CYS A 208 -7.75 -1.12 -10.18
CA CYS A 208 -8.04 -0.38 -8.95
C CYS A 208 -6.89 -0.55 -7.94
N THR A 209 -5.66 -0.53 -8.40
CA THR A 209 -4.44 -0.86 -7.64
C THR A 209 -4.06 0.17 -6.58
N GLY A 210 -4.75 1.33 -6.56
CA GLY A 210 -4.59 2.35 -5.53
C GLY A 210 -3.22 3.05 -5.56
N ALA A 211 -2.72 3.42 -4.37
CA ALA A 211 -1.45 4.10 -4.19
C ALA A 211 -0.67 3.54 -3.00
N ARG A 212 0.61 3.87 -2.94
CA ARG A 212 1.51 3.62 -1.81
C ARG A 212 2.11 4.93 -1.31
N GLU A 213 2.67 4.93 -0.11
CA GLU A 213 3.34 6.12 0.43
C GLU A 213 4.64 6.41 -0.31
N LEU A 214 4.89 7.69 -0.56
CA LEU A 214 6.22 8.19 -0.85
C LEU A 214 7.01 8.24 0.45
N LEU A 215 8.12 7.54 0.48
CA LEU A 215 8.99 7.42 1.64
C LEU A 215 10.35 8.00 1.25
N LEU A 216 10.67 9.19 1.79
CA LEU A 216 11.95 9.85 1.56
C LEU A 216 12.96 9.41 2.61
N PRO A 217 14.21 9.11 2.20
CA PRO A 217 15.28 8.74 3.11
C PRO A 217 15.80 9.96 3.89
N PHE A 218 16.05 9.77 5.17
CA PHE A 218 16.71 10.73 6.06
C PHE A 218 17.55 9.94 7.10
N PRO A 219 18.54 10.52 7.75
CA PRO A 219 19.34 9.83 8.74
C PRO A 219 18.50 9.14 9.81
N GLY A 220 18.71 7.84 10.02
CA GLY A 220 17.97 7.03 10.98
C GLY A 220 16.58 6.54 10.55
N TRP A 221 16.13 6.79 9.32
CA TRP A 221 14.81 6.32 8.84
C TRP A 221 14.67 4.79 8.77
N THR A 222 15.79 4.07 8.86
CA THR A 222 15.81 2.60 8.86
C THR A 222 15.61 1.99 10.24
N LEU A 223 15.70 2.78 11.32
CA LEU A 223 15.56 2.30 12.69
C LEU A 223 14.20 1.63 12.93
N PRO A 224 14.16 0.49 13.62
CA PRO A 224 12.92 -0.07 14.14
C PRO A 224 12.13 0.97 14.94
N GLY A 225 10.82 1.06 14.66
CA GLY A 225 9.95 2.10 15.25
C GLY A 225 9.73 3.32 14.36
N VAL A 226 10.48 3.48 13.28
CA VAL A 226 10.17 4.40 12.17
C VAL A 226 9.23 3.69 11.19
N THR A 227 8.17 4.36 10.75
CA THR A 227 7.16 3.84 9.82
C THR A 227 6.70 4.92 8.86
N GLY A 228 6.01 4.54 7.79
CA GLY A 228 5.17 5.47 7.05
C GLY A 228 3.97 5.94 7.89
N ALA A 229 3.36 7.07 7.60
CA ALA A 229 2.16 7.55 8.30
C ALA A 229 0.94 6.67 8.01
N GLY A 230 0.71 6.29 6.75
CA GLY A 230 -0.28 5.30 6.37
C GLY A 230 0.13 3.89 6.83
N GLY A 231 1.44 3.59 6.83
CA GLY A 231 2.00 2.39 7.41
C GLY A 231 1.65 2.24 8.88
N LEU A 232 1.78 3.30 9.67
CA LEU A 232 1.35 3.32 11.07
C LEU A 232 -0.15 3.02 11.19
N GLN A 233 -1.00 3.67 10.38
CA GLN A 233 -2.44 3.38 10.38
C GLN A 233 -2.75 1.92 10.06
N ALA A 234 -2.10 1.36 9.04
CA ALA A 234 -2.29 -0.03 8.66
C ALA A 234 -1.88 -1.00 9.78
N LEU A 235 -0.74 -0.74 10.42
CA LEU A 235 -0.23 -1.53 11.54
C LEU A 235 -1.14 -1.44 12.78
N VAL A 236 -1.63 -0.24 13.10
CA VAL A 236 -2.60 -0.02 14.22
C VAL A 236 -3.90 -0.78 13.96
N LYS A 237 -4.46 -0.67 12.77
CA LYS A 237 -5.66 -1.44 12.39
C LYS A 237 -5.44 -2.95 12.51
N ALA A 238 -4.23 -3.40 12.15
CA ALA A 238 -3.82 -4.80 12.25
C ALA A 238 -3.48 -5.28 13.68
N GLY A 239 -3.62 -4.42 14.70
CA GLY A 239 -3.48 -4.77 16.12
C GLY A 239 -2.13 -4.42 16.76
N VAL A 240 -1.25 -3.64 16.12
CA VAL A 240 0.01 -3.19 16.76
C VAL A 240 -0.28 -2.37 18.00
N PRO A 241 0.26 -2.74 19.17
CA PRO A 241 -0.01 -2.05 20.43
C PRO A 241 0.74 -0.71 20.48
N LEU A 242 -0.02 0.38 20.73
CA LEU A 242 0.53 1.72 20.89
C LEU A 242 0.27 2.36 22.27
N ARG A 243 -0.42 1.67 23.17
CA ARG A 243 -0.79 2.22 24.49
C ARG A 243 0.43 2.76 25.23
N GLY A 244 0.37 4.03 25.63
CA GLY A 244 1.43 4.72 26.37
C GLY A 244 2.68 5.07 25.55
N LYS A 245 2.74 4.72 24.25
CA LYS A 245 3.89 5.06 23.41
C LYS A 245 3.86 6.54 23.02
N ARG A 246 4.97 7.25 23.16
CA ARG A 246 5.17 8.61 22.63
C ARG A 246 5.41 8.53 21.14
N LEU A 247 4.65 9.29 20.36
CA LEU A 247 4.66 9.27 18.90
C LEU A 247 4.91 10.66 18.35
N VAL A 248 5.85 10.77 17.42
CA VAL A 248 6.04 11.92 16.52
C VAL A 248 5.55 11.53 15.14
N ILE A 249 4.85 12.45 14.48
CA ILE A 249 4.42 12.30 13.08
C ILE A 249 4.99 13.47 12.30
N ALA A 250 5.61 13.23 11.14
CA ALA A 250 6.26 14.26 10.34
C ALA A 250 6.01 14.09 8.85
N GLY A 251 5.93 15.18 8.10
CA GLY A 251 5.78 15.09 6.64
C GLY A 251 4.85 16.16 6.07
N THR A 252 3.88 15.76 5.24
CA THR A 252 2.94 16.66 4.59
C THR A 252 1.56 16.05 4.38
N GLY A 253 0.55 16.86 4.52
CA GLY A 253 -0.81 16.58 4.09
C GLY A 253 -1.75 15.99 5.14
N PRO A 254 -3.04 15.86 4.78
CA PRO A 254 -4.10 15.45 5.70
C PRO A 254 -3.91 14.05 6.30
N LEU A 255 -3.09 13.19 5.67
CA LEU A 255 -2.78 11.86 6.17
C LEU A 255 -2.11 11.89 7.55
N LEU A 256 -1.33 12.94 7.85
CA LEU A 256 -0.69 13.11 9.16
C LEU A 256 -1.72 13.21 10.29
N LEU A 257 -2.78 14.00 10.08
CA LEU A 257 -3.88 14.13 11.05
C LEU A 257 -4.67 12.83 11.23
N ALA A 258 -4.93 12.14 10.11
CA ALA A 258 -5.61 10.85 10.14
C ALA A 258 -4.76 9.77 10.86
N ALA A 259 -3.43 9.77 10.67
CA ALA A 259 -2.51 8.89 11.38
C ALA A 259 -2.46 9.20 12.87
N ALA A 260 -2.42 10.50 13.23
CA ALA A 260 -2.46 10.96 14.61
C ALA A 260 -3.75 10.52 15.33
N HIS A 261 -4.89 10.70 14.67
CA HIS A 261 -6.19 10.28 15.21
C HIS A 261 -6.25 8.76 15.43
N ALA A 262 -5.83 7.97 14.45
CA ALA A 262 -5.80 6.51 14.58
C ALA A 262 -4.87 6.05 15.72
N ALA A 263 -3.68 6.65 15.84
CA ALA A 263 -2.73 6.34 16.89
C ALA A 263 -3.24 6.75 18.28
N HIS A 264 -3.88 7.92 18.39
CA HIS A 264 -4.50 8.39 19.65
C HIS A 264 -5.59 7.41 20.12
N ARG A 265 -6.46 6.98 19.22
CA ARG A 265 -7.49 5.97 19.54
C ARG A 265 -6.91 4.63 19.96
N ALA A 266 -5.70 4.29 19.49
CA ALA A 266 -4.96 3.10 19.93
C ALA A 266 -4.17 3.32 21.25
N GLY A 267 -4.37 4.46 21.92
CA GLY A 267 -3.77 4.79 23.20
C GLY A 267 -2.35 5.36 23.12
N ALA A 268 -1.87 5.79 21.93
CA ALA A 268 -0.61 6.49 21.81
C ALA A 268 -0.71 7.93 22.32
N ARG A 269 0.39 8.44 22.86
CA ARG A 269 0.57 9.86 23.17
C ARG A 269 1.23 10.54 21.98
N VAL A 270 0.44 11.20 21.15
CA VAL A 270 0.96 12.03 20.05
C VAL A 270 1.60 13.29 20.66
N VAL A 271 2.91 13.45 20.53
CA VAL A 271 3.65 14.54 21.16
C VAL A 271 3.98 15.66 20.17
N ARG A 272 4.00 15.37 18.87
CA ARG A 272 4.21 16.34 17.79
C ARG A 272 3.65 15.83 16.47
N ILE A 273 3.03 16.73 15.71
CA ILE A 273 2.73 16.56 14.28
C ILE A 273 3.46 17.70 13.57
N ALA A 274 4.51 17.38 12.82
CA ALA A 274 5.36 18.32 12.10
C ALA A 274 4.93 18.35 10.61
N GLU A 275 4.19 19.38 10.21
CA GLU A 275 3.76 19.63 8.85
C GLU A 275 4.75 20.59 8.16
N GLN A 276 5.29 20.20 7.01
CA GLN A 276 6.20 21.04 6.24
C GLN A 276 5.55 22.31 5.66
N ALA A 277 4.25 22.24 5.34
CA ALA A 277 3.50 23.36 4.81
C ALA A 277 3.48 24.53 5.81
N ASP A 278 3.58 25.75 5.31
CA ASP A 278 3.41 26.93 6.16
C ASP A 278 1.93 27.21 6.45
N TRP A 279 1.67 28.01 7.46
CA TRP A 279 0.33 28.35 7.89
C TRP A 279 -0.47 29.11 6.81
N ARG A 280 0.21 29.89 5.94
CA ARG A 280 -0.45 30.67 4.86
C ARG A 280 -0.98 29.74 3.77
N ALA A 281 -0.22 28.70 3.41
CA ALA A 281 -0.66 27.67 2.47
C ALA A 281 -1.87 26.91 3.04
N LEU A 282 -1.82 26.55 4.32
CA LEU A 282 -2.93 25.87 4.99
C LEU A 282 -4.18 26.73 5.13
N LEU A 283 -4.06 28.03 5.42
CA LEU A 283 -5.20 28.94 5.46
C LEU A 283 -5.87 29.09 4.08
N ARG A 284 -5.06 29.24 3.03
CA ARG A 284 -5.60 29.26 1.65
C ARG A 284 -6.37 28.00 1.30
N PHE A 285 -5.84 26.84 1.70
CA PHE A 285 -6.54 25.57 1.54
C PHE A 285 -7.81 25.50 2.41
N ALA A 286 -7.73 25.86 3.70
CA ALA A 286 -8.86 25.87 4.61
C ALA A 286 -10.01 26.77 4.13
N TYR A 287 -9.68 27.95 3.59
CA TYR A 287 -10.67 28.84 2.97
C TYR A 287 -11.41 28.15 1.83
N ARG A 288 -10.74 27.36 0.99
CA ARG A 288 -11.38 26.63 -0.12
C ARG A 288 -12.28 25.48 0.34
N LEU A 289 -12.13 24.99 1.58
CA LEU A 289 -12.91 23.86 2.09
C LEU A 289 -14.41 24.14 2.24
N HIS A 290 -14.86 25.42 2.20
CA HIS A 290 -16.29 25.74 2.17
C HIS A 290 -17.04 25.07 1.00
N ARG A 291 -16.33 24.77 -0.10
CA ARG A 291 -16.87 24.03 -1.27
C ARG A 291 -17.13 22.53 -0.96
N TRP A 292 -16.51 22.02 0.10
CA TRP A 292 -16.64 20.62 0.54
C TRP A 292 -16.92 20.54 2.06
N PRO A 293 -18.15 20.87 2.51
CA PRO A 293 -18.48 20.99 3.95
C PRO A 293 -18.15 19.75 4.77
N ALA A 294 -18.36 18.55 4.21
CA ALA A 294 -18.00 17.30 4.89
C ALA A 294 -16.48 17.18 5.13
N LYS A 295 -15.64 17.70 4.22
CA LYS A 295 -14.19 17.73 4.38
C LYS A 295 -13.76 18.78 5.40
N ALA A 296 -14.44 19.92 5.44
CA ALA A 296 -14.22 20.93 6.48
C ALA A 296 -14.55 20.37 7.87
N ALA A 297 -15.69 19.73 8.04
CA ALA A 297 -16.08 19.08 9.29
C ALA A 297 -15.08 17.97 9.68
N GLN A 298 -14.61 17.18 8.73
CA GLN A 298 -13.58 16.17 8.96
C GLN A 298 -12.26 16.79 9.42
N ALA A 299 -11.83 17.90 8.83
CA ALA A 299 -10.60 18.60 9.22
C ALA A 299 -10.69 19.11 10.67
N VAL A 300 -11.83 19.68 11.05
CA VAL A 300 -12.10 20.11 12.45
C VAL A 300 -12.07 18.91 13.40
N ALA A 301 -12.74 17.81 13.05
CA ALA A 301 -12.78 16.61 13.88
C ALA A 301 -11.41 15.93 14.07
N LEU A 302 -10.50 16.10 13.12
CA LEU A 302 -9.14 15.56 13.17
C LEU A 302 -8.12 16.56 13.74
N PHE A 303 -8.55 17.77 14.11
CA PHE A 303 -7.63 18.78 14.66
C PHE A 303 -6.88 18.24 15.88
N ASN A 304 -5.60 18.58 15.95
CA ASN A 304 -4.74 18.15 17.05
C ASN A 304 -3.88 19.33 17.54
N PRO A 305 -3.87 19.67 18.85
CA PRO A 305 -3.14 20.83 19.38
C PRO A 305 -1.62 20.71 19.26
N HIS A 306 -1.08 19.50 18.99
CA HIS A 306 0.34 19.28 18.76
C HIS A 306 0.77 19.48 17.30
N TYR A 307 -0.13 19.93 16.42
CA TYR A 307 0.17 20.24 15.03
C TYR A 307 1.00 21.51 14.91
N ARG A 308 2.12 21.43 14.20
CA ARG A 308 3.03 22.57 13.94
C ARG A 308 3.35 22.62 12.45
N THR A 309 3.16 23.81 11.88
CA THR A 309 3.47 24.14 10.48
C THR A 309 4.92 24.50 10.29
N ALA A 310 5.39 24.60 9.04
CA ALA A 310 6.76 24.93 8.68
C ALA A 310 7.80 24.08 9.44
N SER A 311 7.45 22.80 9.66
CA SER A 311 8.27 21.88 10.45
C SER A 311 8.48 20.56 9.69
N HIS A 312 9.69 20.00 9.75
CA HIS A 312 9.98 18.72 9.12
C HIS A 312 11.05 17.92 9.88
N VAL A 313 11.11 16.62 9.62
CA VAL A 313 12.12 15.75 10.21
C VAL A 313 13.49 16.05 9.61
N LEU A 314 14.53 16.02 10.47
CA LEU A 314 15.94 16.07 10.07
C LEU A 314 16.59 14.70 10.25
N GLU A 315 16.34 14.05 11.40
CA GLU A 315 17.06 12.86 11.81
C GLU A 315 16.28 12.10 12.87
N ALA A 316 16.39 10.78 12.86
CA ALA A 316 15.97 9.90 13.95
C ALA A 316 17.18 9.20 14.54
N THR A 317 17.30 9.11 15.86
CA THR A 317 18.42 8.47 16.54
C THR A 317 17.94 7.54 17.64
N GLY A 318 18.78 6.56 18.00
CA GLY A 318 18.53 5.63 19.08
C GLY A 318 19.36 4.33 18.93
N ASP A 319 19.45 3.57 19.98
CA ASP A 319 20.14 2.28 20.01
C ASP A 319 19.15 1.15 19.66
N GLY A 320 19.38 0.51 18.52
CA GLY A 320 18.57 -0.59 17.99
C GLY A 320 17.10 -0.27 17.68
N ARG A 321 16.62 0.95 17.98
CA ARG A 321 15.28 1.48 17.69
C ARG A 321 15.25 3.00 17.87
N VAL A 322 14.23 3.65 17.29
CA VAL A 322 14.06 5.08 17.49
C VAL A 322 13.82 5.43 18.97
N GLN A 323 14.56 6.39 19.49
CA GLN A 323 14.44 6.92 20.85
C GLN A 323 14.20 8.42 20.85
N GLN A 324 14.67 9.13 19.83
CA GLN A 324 14.45 10.57 19.66
C GLN A 324 14.45 10.97 18.19
N VAL A 325 13.86 12.11 17.92
CA VAL A 325 13.74 12.72 16.59
C VAL A 325 14.15 14.17 16.68
N ARG A 326 14.99 14.62 15.76
CA ARG A 326 15.33 16.02 15.56
C ARG A 326 14.49 16.59 14.42
N LEU A 327 13.82 17.70 14.70
CA LEU A 327 12.95 18.41 13.76
C LEU A 327 13.51 19.81 13.48
N ARG A 328 13.40 20.27 12.23
CA ARG A 328 13.53 21.67 11.87
C ARG A 328 12.19 22.36 12.09
N ARG A 329 12.20 23.53 12.66
CA ARG A 329 11.07 24.44 12.82
C ARG A 329 11.41 25.78 12.16
N ALA A 330 10.42 26.66 12.05
CA ALA A 330 10.64 28.01 11.54
C ALA A 330 11.66 28.82 12.37
N ASP A 331 11.70 28.58 13.68
CA ASP A 331 12.49 29.31 14.70
C ASP A 331 13.72 28.53 15.22
N GLY A 332 14.09 27.41 14.57
CA GLY A 332 15.26 26.62 14.97
C GLY A 332 15.07 25.12 14.87
N GLU A 333 15.77 24.38 15.71
CA GLU A 333 15.69 22.92 15.78
C GLU A 333 15.15 22.47 17.14
N GLU A 334 14.43 21.36 17.14
CA GLU A 334 13.85 20.76 18.34
C GLU A 334 14.15 19.26 18.35
N THR A 335 14.63 18.74 19.48
CA THR A 335 14.82 17.30 19.69
C THR A 335 13.74 16.78 20.62
N ILE A 336 13.02 15.73 20.18
CA ILE A 336 11.89 15.16 20.92
C ILE A 336 12.15 13.67 21.19
N ALA A 337 12.14 13.28 22.47
CA ALA A 337 12.17 11.88 22.85
C ALA A 337 10.87 11.18 22.44
N CYS A 338 10.96 10.05 21.73
CA CYS A 338 9.81 9.30 21.27
C CYS A 338 10.10 7.79 21.18
N HIS A 339 9.04 6.99 21.14
CA HIS A 339 9.12 5.54 20.96
C HIS A 339 8.79 5.13 19.51
N ARG A 340 8.16 6.03 18.76
CA ARG A 340 7.74 5.81 17.38
C ARG A 340 7.82 7.12 16.60
N LEU A 341 8.21 6.99 15.34
CA LEU A 341 8.15 8.06 14.34
C LEU A 341 7.34 7.56 13.15
N ALA A 342 6.39 8.36 12.68
CA ALA A 342 5.66 8.08 11.45
C ALA A 342 5.87 9.22 10.45
N CYS A 343 6.32 8.91 9.23
CA CYS A 343 6.61 9.90 8.20
C CYS A 343 5.69 9.73 7.00
N GLY A 344 5.12 10.83 6.49
CA GLY A 344 4.27 10.84 5.29
C GLY A 344 4.68 11.98 4.36
N PHE A 345 5.26 11.65 3.21
CA PHE A 345 5.76 12.63 2.24
C PHE A 345 4.88 12.71 0.99
N GLY A 346 3.66 12.18 1.06
CA GLY A 346 2.74 12.07 -0.05
C GLY A 346 2.49 10.62 -0.45
N LEU A 347 1.80 10.47 -1.58
CA LEU A 347 1.43 9.17 -2.13
C LEU A 347 1.95 9.03 -3.57
N VAL A 348 2.20 7.80 -3.99
CA VAL A 348 2.65 7.44 -5.33
C VAL A 348 1.65 6.45 -5.92
N PRO A 349 1.07 6.70 -7.10
CA PRO A 349 0.18 5.77 -7.78
C PRO A 349 0.81 4.38 -8.00
N ASN A 350 0.03 3.32 -7.86
CA ASN A 350 0.47 1.96 -8.16
C ASN A 350 0.21 1.64 -9.64
N ILE A 351 1.14 2.03 -10.50
CA ILE A 351 1.01 1.99 -11.96
C ILE A 351 1.67 0.78 -12.62
N LYS A 352 2.48 0.02 -11.88
CA LYS A 352 3.34 -1.02 -12.48
C LYS A 352 2.58 -2.08 -13.29
N LEU A 353 1.39 -2.49 -12.83
CA LEU A 353 0.57 -3.44 -13.59
C LEU A 353 0.07 -2.83 -14.89
N GLY A 354 -0.41 -1.56 -14.85
CA GLY A 354 -0.84 -0.86 -16.06
C GLY A 354 0.31 -0.68 -17.06
N GLN A 355 1.50 -0.27 -16.60
CA GLN A 355 2.69 -0.16 -17.46
C GLN A 355 3.08 -1.49 -18.08
N MET A 356 3.01 -2.60 -17.33
CA MET A 356 3.29 -3.95 -17.85
C MET A 356 2.29 -4.37 -18.92
N LEU A 357 1.04 -3.89 -18.83
CA LEU A 357 -0.02 -4.11 -19.81
C LEU A 357 0.00 -3.12 -20.99
N GLY A 358 0.97 -2.19 -21.02
CA GLY A 358 1.14 -1.21 -22.10
C GLY A 358 0.32 0.07 -21.93
N CYS A 359 -0.30 0.31 -20.76
CA CYS A 359 -1.03 1.55 -20.49
C CYS A 359 -0.08 2.74 -20.33
N GLU A 360 -0.39 3.85 -20.96
CA GLU A 360 0.36 5.11 -20.83
C GLU A 360 0.08 5.80 -19.48
N LEU A 361 0.98 6.70 -19.11
CA LEU A 361 0.87 7.53 -17.93
C LEU A 361 0.45 8.95 -18.31
N ASP A 362 -0.28 9.60 -17.41
CA ASP A 362 -0.56 11.04 -17.52
C ASP A 362 0.65 11.90 -17.10
N ALA A 363 0.55 13.21 -17.27
CA ALA A 363 1.60 14.16 -16.90
C ALA A 363 1.94 14.18 -15.40
N HIS A 364 1.11 13.56 -14.55
CA HIS A 364 1.29 13.49 -13.10
C HIS A 364 1.74 12.10 -12.61
N GLY A 365 2.02 11.18 -13.55
CA GLY A 365 2.50 9.84 -13.27
C GLY A 365 1.42 8.85 -12.81
N GLY A 366 0.14 9.15 -13.01
CA GLY A 366 -0.97 8.21 -12.90
C GLY A 366 -1.22 7.48 -14.22
N LEU A 367 -2.02 6.41 -14.20
CA LEU A 367 -2.48 5.78 -15.43
C LEU A 367 -3.40 6.75 -16.18
N HIS A 368 -3.08 7.01 -17.46
CA HIS A 368 -3.90 7.85 -18.32
C HIS A 368 -5.25 7.16 -18.59
N VAL A 369 -6.34 7.91 -18.46
CA VAL A 369 -7.70 7.42 -18.74
C VAL A 369 -8.51 8.49 -19.46
N ASP A 370 -9.40 8.04 -20.31
CA ASP A 370 -10.38 8.90 -21.01
C ASP A 370 -11.60 9.25 -20.12
N ASP A 371 -12.58 9.88 -20.74
CA ASP A 371 -13.82 10.30 -20.07
C ASP A 371 -14.68 9.15 -19.52
N VAL A 372 -14.47 7.91 -19.92
CA VAL A 372 -15.17 6.72 -19.41
C VAL A 372 -14.27 5.81 -18.58
N GLN A 373 -13.10 6.30 -18.17
CA GLN A 373 -12.08 5.58 -17.39
C GLN A 373 -11.39 4.44 -18.16
N GLN A 374 -11.47 4.41 -19.51
CA GLN A 374 -10.68 3.48 -20.31
C GLN A 374 -9.25 4.00 -20.44
N THR A 375 -8.28 3.10 -20.32
CA THR A 375 -6.86 3.42 -20.56
C THR A 375 -6.56 3.50 -22.06
N THR A 376 -5.30 3.78 -22.41
CA THR A 376 -4.86 3.75 -23.82
C THR A 376 -4.91 2.34 -24.43
N VAL A 377 -5.12 1.31 -23.62
CA VAL A 377 -5.26 -0.10 -24.08
C VAL A 377 -6.74 -0.49 -24.08
N PRO A 378 -7.31 -0.86 -25.24
CA PRO A 378 -8.73 -1.20 -25.37
C PRO A 378 -9.15 -2.37 -24.47
N GLY A 379 -10.26 -2.19 -23.72
CA GLY A 379 -10.80 -3.17 -22.79
C GLY A 379 -10.10 -3.20 -21.43
N ILE A 380 -9.14 -2.29 -21.21
CA ILE A 380 -8.52 -2.06 -19.90
C ILE A 380 -8.94 -0.69 -19.38
N PHE A 381 -9.53 -0.66 -18.20
CA PHE A 381 -9.97 0.53 -17.50
C PHE A 381 -9.11 0.76 -16.25
N ALA A 382 -9.08 1.98 -15.73
CA ALA A 382 -8.41 2.25 -14.45
C ALA A 382 -9.23 3.25 -13.61
N ALA A 383 -9.24 3.05 -12.29
CA ALA A 383 -10.01 3.88 -11.37
C ALA A 383 -9.35 3.99 -9.99
N GLY A 384 -9.55 5.11 -9.32
CA GLY A 384 -9.00 5.40 -8.02
C GLY A 384 -7.59 5.97 -8.08
N GLU A 385 -6.81 5.77 -7.02
CA GLU A 385 -5.54 6.48 -6.87
C GLU A 385 -4.43 6.01 -7.81
N CYS A 386 -4.59 4.93 -8.56
CA CYS A 386 -3.68 4.56 -9.65
C CYS A 386 -3.79 5.52 -10.86
N THR A 387 -4.89 6.28 -10.99
CA THR A 387 -5.08 7.35 -12.00
C THR A 387 -4.78 8.75 -11.44
N GLY A 388 -4.07 8.83 -10.32
CA GLY A 388 -3.75 10.07 -9.62
C GLY A 388 -4.41 10.16 -8.24
N ILE A 389 -3.70 10.82 -7.32
CA ILE A 389 -4.09 10.93 -5.92
C ILE A 389 -5.26 11.92 -5.78
N GLY A 390 -6.39 11.46 -5.26
CA GLY A 390 -7.60 12.31 -5.14
C GLY A 390 -8.53 11.95 -3.99
N GLY A 391 -8.20 10.92 -3.22
CA GLY A 391 -8.94 10.50 -2.06
C GLY A 391 -10.12 9.57 -2.36
N ASN A 392 -10.77 9.14 -1.29
CA ASN A 392 -11.78 8.08 -1.30
C ASN A 392 -13.02 8.40 -2.17
N GLU A 393 -13.51 9.62 -2.11
CA GLU A 393 -14.73 10.01 -2.82
C GLU A 393 -14.51 10.00 -4.34
N ARG A 394 -13.40 10.60 -4.80
CA ARG A 394 -13.01 10.53 -6.21
C ARG A 394 -12.83 9.08 -6.66
N ALA A 395 -12.13 8.27 -5.85
CA ALA A 395 -11.90 6.87 -6.16
C ALA A 395 -13.21 6.07 -6.33
N ARG A 396 -14.22 6.32 -5.51
CA ARG A 396 -15.53 5.68 -5.62
C ARG A 396 -16.28 6.09 -6.88
N VAL A 397 -16.31 7.38 -7.20
CA VAL A 397 -16.98 7.89 -8.42
C VAL A 397 -16.31 7.31 -9.67
N GLN A 398 -14.97 7.33 -9.72
CA GLN A 398 -14.23 6.72 -10.84
C GLN A 398 -14.50 5.21 -10.94
N GLY A 399 -14.51 4.49 -9.80
CA GLY A 399 -14.81 3.05 -9.78
C GLY A 399 -16.21 2.76 -10.32
N THR A 400 -17.24 3.48 -9.87
CA THR A 400 -18.60 3.33 -10.39
C THR A 400 -18.65 3.59 -11.90
N ARG A 401 -17.97 4.66 -12.36
CA ARG A 401 -17.92 5.02 -13.79
C ARG A 401 -17.23 3.93 -14.62
N ALA A 402 -16.08 3.44 -14.18
CA ALA A 402 -15.35 2.36 -14.83
C ALA A 402 -16.17 1.04 -14.87
N GLY A 403 -16.90 0.73 -13.79
CA GLY A 403 -17.78 -0.44 -13.73
C GLY A 403 -18.88 -0.40 -14.78
N HIS A 404 -19.61 0.73 -14.89
CA HIS A 404 -20.63 0.92 -15.94
C HIS A 404 -20.02 0.86 -17.35
N ALA A 405 -18.89 1.57 -17.57
CA ALA A 405 -18.25 1.59 -18.87
C ALA A 405 -17.75 0.19 -19.31
N ALA A 406 -17.17 -0.58 -18.41
CA ALA A 406 -16.65 -1.91 -18.71
C ALA A 406 -17.72 -2.92 -19.13
N VAL A 407 -18.99 -2.70 -18.73
CA VAL A 407 -20.12 -3.53 -19.16
C VAL A 407 -20.92 -2.92 -20.31
N GLY A 408 -20.50 -1.75 -20.84
CA GLY A 408 -21.14 -1.09 -21.99
C GLY A 408 -22.23 -0.09 -21.63
N GLU A 409 -22.47 0.21 -20.35
CA GLU A 409 -23.47 1.16 -19.86
C GLU A 409 -22.97 2.63 -19.90
N LEU A 410 -22.57 3.12 -21.08
CA LEU A 410 -21.91 4.41 -21.24
C LEU A 410 -22.77 5.59 -20.79
N THR A 411 -24.08 5.50 -20.95
CA THR A 411 -25.02 6.56 -20.47
C THR A 411 -24.97 6.68 -18.94
N GLN A 412 -24.89 5.57 -18.21
CA GLN A 412 -24.77 5.58 -16.75
C GLN A 412 -23.40 6.12 -16.31
N ALA A 413 -22.34 5.73 -17.02
CA ALA A 413 -21.00 6.26 -16.79
C ALA A 413 -20.94 7.79 -16.97
N ALA A 414 -21.58 8.33 -18.00
CA ALA A 414 -21.61 9.77 -18.30
C ALA A 414 -22.33 10.60 -17.23
N ARG A 415 -23.35 10.07 -16.57
CA ARG A 415 -24.09 10.76 -15.49
C ARG A 415 -23.21 11.15 -14.30
N LEU A 416 -22.06 10.52 -14.13
CA LEU A 416 -21.13 10.75 -13.03
C LEU A 416 -20.12 11.87 -13.30
N SER A 417 -20.19 12.54 -14.46
CA SER A 417 -19.21 13.56 -14.88
C SER A 417 -19.11 14.74 -13.92
N ASN A 418 -20.25 15.27 -13.44
CA ASN A 418 -20.28 16.40 -12.51
C ASN A 418 -19.70 16.04 -11.14
N ASP A 419 -20.02 14.85 -10.63
CA ASP A 419 -19.47 14.36 -9.36
C ASP A 419 -17.96 14.16 -9.48
N LEU A 420 -17.50 13.60 -10.59
CA LEU A 420 -16.07 13.42 -10.84
C LEU A 420 -15.35 14.77 -10.92
N ALA A 421 -15.88 15.75 -11.65
CA ALA A 421 -15.31 17.09 -11.75
C ALA A 421 -15.18 17.76 -10.37
N ARG A 422 -16.23 17.67 -9.53
CA ARG A 422 -16.22 18.20 -8.17
C ARG A 422 -15.08 17.60 -7.31
N TRP A 423 -14.87 16.28 -7.40
CA TRP A 423 -13.82 15.62 -6.61
C TRP A 423 -12.44 15.77 -7.23
N GLN A 424 -12.35 15.99 -8.55
CA GLN A 424 -11.12 16.38 -9.21
C GLN A 424 -10.65 17.77 -8.73
N GLU A 425 -11.55 18.74 -8.63
CA GLU A 425 -11.24 20.06 -8.06
C GLU A 425 -10.71 19.97 -6.61
N PHE A 426 -11.26 19.05 -5.81
CA PHE A 426 -10.74 18.80 -4.46
C PHE A 426 -9.32 18.24 -4.49
N ALA A 427 -9.05 17.27 -5.37
CA ALA A 427 -7.72 16.70 -5.56
C ALA A 427 -6.70 17.77 -5.99
N ASP A 428 -7.09 18.65 -6.91
CA ASP A 428 -6.25 19.75 -7.39
C ASP A 428 -5.99 20.79 -6.29
N ALA A 429 -7.00 21.05 -5.44
CA ALA A 429 -6.86 21.95 -4.31
C ALA A 429 -5.85 21.46 -3.26
N LEU A 430 -5.62 20.15 -3.16
CA LEU A 430 -4.63 19.56 -2.26
C LEU A 430 -3.18 19.66 -2.78
N ARG A 431 -2.97 19.66 -4.10
CA ARG A 431 -1.62 19.54 -4.69
C ARG A 431 -0.69 20.67 -4.26
N GLY A 432 -1.11 21.92 -4.42
CA GLY A 432 -0.25 23.07 -4.15
C GLY A 432 0.19 23.21 -2.69
N PRO A 433 -0.76 23.25 -1.73
CA PRO A 433 -0.43 23.42 -0.32
C PRO A 433 0.48 22.35 0.27
N PHE A 434 0.34 21.11 -0.21
CA PHE A 434 1.05 19.95 0.31
C PHE A 434 2.14 19.41 -0.63
N ALA A 435 2.52 20.17 -1.65
CA ALA A 435 3.67 19.84 -2.50
C ALA A 435 4.96 19.73 -1.68
N LEU A 436 5.81 18.78 -2.02
CA LEU A 436 7.11 18.61 -1.36
C LEU A 436 7.98 19.85 -1.58
N ARG A 437 8.59 20.33 -0.52
CA ARG A 437 9.52 21.46 -0.55
C ARG A 437 10.96 20.98 -0.64
N ALA A 438 11.82 21.79 -1.26
CA ALA A 438 13.22 21.49 -1.48
C ALA A 438 13.97 20.96 -0.24
N PRO A 439 13.76 21.48 1.00
CA PRO A 439 14.44 20.94 2.18
C PRO A 439 14.16 19.46 2.45
N LEU A 440 13.00 18.93 2.06
CA LEU A 440 12.70 17.50 2.21
C LEU A 440 13.42 16.62 1.18
N LEU A 441 13.77 17.17 0.04
CA LEU A 441 14.51 16.48 -1.02
C LEU A 441 16.03 16.44 -0.75
N SER A 442 16.52 17.16 0.27
CA SER A 442 17.94 17.22 0.66
C SER A 442 18.21 16.66 2.06
N LEU A 443 17.31 15.83 2.61
CA LEU A 443 17.49 15.24 3.95
C LEU A 443 18.55 14.15 4.01
N ALA A 444 18.70 13.39 2.92
CA ALA A 444 19.65 12.29 2.87
C ALA A 444 21.10 12.82 2.94
N ARG A 445 21.93 12.16 3.72
CA ARG A 445 23.38 12.38 3.82
C ARG A 445 24.12 11.28 3.05
N PRO A 446 25.42 11.42 2.78
CA PRO A 446 26.18 10.41 2.02
C PRO A 446 26.05 8.97 2.57
N ASP A 447 25.93 8.80 3.88
CA ASP A 447 25.77 7.53 4.58
C ASP A 447 24.31 7.08 4.72
N THR A 448 23.34 7.94 4.39
CA THR A 448 21.91 7.60 4.48
C THR A 448 21.53 6.55 3.45
N LEU A 449 20.97 5.43 3.92
CA LEU A 449 20.52 4.35 3.02
C LEU A 449 19.34 4.81 2.16
N ILE A 450 19.49 4.68 0.84
CA ILE A 450 18.39 4.87 -0.12
C ILE A 450 17.64 3.56 -0.35
N CYS A 451 18.36 2.47 -0.54
CA CYS A 451 17.77 1.14 -0.66
C CYS A 451 17.87 0.37 0.65
N ARG A 452 16.73 0.10 1.30
CA ARG A 452 16.66 -0.65 2.57
C ARG A 452 16.80 -2.18 2.37
N CYS A 453 16.55 -2.68 1.17
CA CYS A 453 16.66 -4.11 0.87
C CYS A 453 18.10 -4.57 0.71
N GLU A 454 18.92 -3.74 0.06
CA GLU A 454 20.31 -4.01 -0.32
C GLU A 454 21.29 -3.10 0.44
N ASP A 455 20.79 -2.31 1.40
CA ASP A 455 21.55 -1.37 2.24
C ASP A 455 22.47 -0.43 1.45
N VAL A 456 21.94 0.11 0.31
CA VAL A 456 22.69 1.02 -0.58
C VAL A 456 22.60 2.45 -0.06
N PRO A 457 23.73 3.10 0.31
CA PRO A 457 23.76 4.48 0.78
C PRO A 457 23.65 5.48 -0.38
N GLN A 458 23.36 6.75 -0.06
CA GLN A 458 23.29 7.84 -1.03
C GLN A 458 24.59 8.02 -1.79
N SER A 459 25.74 7.94 -1.11
CA SER A 459 27.07 8.10 -1.72
C SER A 459 27.33 7.10 -2.85
N ALA A 460 26.81 5.87 -2.74
CA ALA A 460 26.93 4.88 -3.81
C ALA A 460 26.13 5.23 -5.07
N LEU A 461 25.08 6.06 -4.93
CA LEU A 461 24.27 6.50 -6.08
C LEU A 461 24.78 7.78 -6.73
N ALA A 462 25.60 8.55 -6.05
CA ALA A 462 26.07 9.88 -6.50
C ALA A 462 26.91 9.83 -7.79
N ALA A 463 27.54 8.69 -8.10
CA ALA A 463 28.36 8.50 -9.29
C ALA A 463 27.54 8.12 -10.54
N HIS A 464 26.22 7.92 -10.40
CA HIS A 464 25.37 7.40 -11.47
C HIS A 464 24.45 8.48 -12.02
N GLN A 465 24.09 8.35 -13.32
CA GLN A 465 23.30 9.37 -14.02
C GLN A 465 21.82 9.00 -14.15
N ASP A 466 21.48 7.72 -14.06
CA ASP A 466 20.11 7.23 -14.19
C ASP A 466 19.84 6.00 -13.31
N TRP A 467 18.55 5.63 -13.26
CA TRP A 467 18.08 4.49 -12.46
C TRP A 467 18.69 3.15 -12.88
N THR A 468 18.86 2.91 -14.18
CA THR A 468 19.36 1.63 -14.70
C THR A 468 20.83 1.44 -14.37
N ASP A 469 21.64 2.48 -14.61
CA ASP A 469 23.05 2.51 -14.27
C ASP A 469 23.26 2.29 -12.76
N ALA A 470 22.59 3.07 -11.92
CA ALA A 470 22.65 2.90 -10.48
C ALA A 470 22.23 1.50 -10.02
N LYS A 471 21.15 0.95 -10.58
CA LYS A 471 20.66 -0.39 -10.25
C LYS A 471 21.67 -1.48 -10.59
N LEU A 472 22.29 -1.41 -11.77
CA LEU A 472 23.24 -2.43 -12.23
C LEU A 472 24.53 -2.45 -11.40
N HIS A 473 25.03 -1.30 -11.00
CA HIS A 473 26.31 -1.20 -10.28
C HIS A 473 26.18 -1.31 -8.76
N THR A 474 25.04 -0.86 -8.19
CA THR A 474 24.87 -0.83 -6.73
C THR A 474 23.85 -1.83 -6.19
N ARG A 475 23.13 -2.55 -7.06
CA ARG A 475 21.98 -3.39 -6.72
C ARG A 475 20.77 -2.62 -6.16
N CYS A 476 20.78 -1.28 -6.17
CA CYS A 476 19.65 -0.46 -5.73
C CYS A 476 18.38 -0.85 -6.49
N GLY A 477 17.33 -1.26 -5.79
CA GLY A 477 16.07 -1.69 -6.40
C GLY A 477 16.02 -3.16 -6.84
N MET A 478 17.08 -3.95 -6.64
CA MET A 478 17.09 -5.39 -6.96
C MET A 478 16.55 -6.27 -5.83
N GLY A 479 16.48 -5.74 -4.61
CA GLY A 479 16.01 -6.50 -3.46
C GLY A 479 14.52 -6.84 -3.52
N ALA A 480 14.02 -7.50 -2.49
CA ALA A 480 12.70 -8.12 -2.46
C ALA A 480 11.52 -7.17 -2.76
N CYS A 481 11.64 -5.86 -2.48
CA CYS A 481 10.59 -4.89 -2.83
C CYS A 481 10.61 -4.48 -4.31
N GLN A 482 11.61 -4.93 -5.09
CA GLN A 482 11.74 -4.64 -6.53
C GLN A 482 11.65 -3.14 -6.86
N GLY A 483 12.38 -2.31 -6.10
CA GLY A 483 12.44 -0.86 -6.30
C GLY A 483 11.16 -0.08 -5.93
N ARG A 484 10.16 -0.73 -5.32
CA ARG A 484 8.91 -0.03 -4.98
C ARG A 484 9.09 1.12 -3.98
N ILE A 485 10.11 1.06 -3.14
CA ILE A 485 10.45 2.12 -2.17
C ILE A 485 11.51 3.04 -2.75
N CYS A 486 12.71 2.54 -3.00
CA CYS A 486 13.84 3.35 -3.45
C CYS A 486 13.65 3.96 -4.85
N GLY A 487 12.90 3.32 -5.76
CA GLY A 487 12.63 3.90 -7.07
C GLY A 487 11.80 5.17 -7.01
N ALA A 488 10.76 5.23 -6.15
CA ALA A 488 9.99 6.45 -5.95
C ALA A 488 10.81 7.55 -5.24
N ALA A 489 11.67 7.15 -4.30
CA ALA A 489 12.61 8.08 -3.66
C ALA A 489 13.63 8.63 -4.67
N ALA A 490 14.23 7.78 -5.51
CA ALA A 490 15.18 8.20 -6.53
C ALA A 490 14.55 9.12 -7.59
N GLN A 491 13.29 8.86 -7.98
CA GLN A 491 12.54 9.76 -8.84
C GLN A 491 12.36 11.14 -8.20
N ALA A 492 12.03 11.19 -6.91
CA ALA A 492 11.84 12.47 -6.20
C ALA A 492 13.17 13.21 -5.97
N LEU A 493 14.26 12.49 -5.67
CA LEU A 493 15.56 13.07 -5.31
C LEU A 493 16.41 13.44 -6.53
N TYR A 494 16.38 12.62 -7.58
CA TYR A 494 17.28 12.72 -8.72
C TYR A 494 16.55 12.91 -10.06
N GLY A 495 15.21 12.86 -10.06
CA GLY A 495 14.41 12.89 -11.29
C GLY A 495 14.47 11.60 -12.12
N TRP A 496 15.11 10.55 -11.61
CA TRP A 496 15.27 9.30 -12.36
C TRP A 496 13.94 8.57 -12.54
N GLN A 497 13.70 8.11 -13.75
CA GLN A 497 12.48 7.37 -14.09
C GLN A 497 12.75 5.86 -14.03
N PRO A 498 12.14 5.12 -13.08
CA PRO A 498 12.21 3.68 -13.07
C PRO A 498 11.56 3.10 -14.32
N LEU A 499 12.25 2.17 -14.98
CA LEU A 499 11.70 1.49 -16.14
C LEU A 499 10.43 0.71 -15.77
N PRO A 500 9.50 0.53 -16.73
CA PRO A 500 8.38 -0.37 -16.60
C PRO A 500 8.82 -1.76 -16.13
N PRO A 501 8.03 -2.46 -15.29
CA PRO A 501 8.38 -3.79 -14.86
C PRO A 501 8.39 -4.74 -16.06
N ARG A 502 9.38 -5.64 -16.08
CA ARG A 502 9.40 -6.80 -16.98
C ARG A 502 8.50 -7.90 -16.40
N HIS A 503 8.57 -9.08 -17.00
CA HIS A 503 7.63 -10.20 -16.87
C HIS A 503 7.27 -10.66 -15.47
N LEU A 504 7.75 -10.29 -14.36
CA LEU A 504 7.21 -10.57 -13.03
C LEU A 504 6.95 -9.25 -12.30
N LEU A 505 5.68 -9.00 -12.01
CA LEU A 505 5.26 -7.84 -11.24
C LEU A 505 5.69 -7.95 -9.76
N ALA A 506 5.64 -9.14 -9.20
CA ALA A 506 5.96 -9.44 -7.82
C ALA A 506 6.70 -10.78 -7.70
N PRO A 507 7.49 -11.02 -6.63
CA PRO A 507 8.03 -12.34 -6.36
C PRO A 507 6.92 -13.39 -6.33
N ALA A 508 7.07 -14.45 -7.12
CA ALA A 508 6.14 -15.56 -7.23
C ALA A 508 6.80 -16.86 -6.73
N ARG A 509 6.01 -17.85 -6.37
CA ARG A 509 6.51 -19.18 -6.06
C ARG A 509 6.92 -19.90 -7.35
N ILE A 510 7.87 -20.80 -7.24
CA ILE A 510 8.34 -21.61 -8.37
C ILE A 510 7.20 -22.51 -8.90
N ASP A 511 6.38 -23.08 -8.01
CA ASP A 511 5.23 -23.90 -8.39
C ASP A 511 4.17 -23.11 -9.19
N THR A 512 3.95 -21.83 -8.84
CA THR A 512 3.08 -20.93 -9.62
C THR A 512 3.63 -20.71 -11.03
N LEU A 513 4.95 -20.49 -11.17
CA LEU A 513 5.58 -20.29 -12.46
C LEU A 513 5.56 -21.56 -13.32
N ALA A 514 5.83 -22.72 -12.72
CA ALA A 514 5.82 -24.02 -13.38
C ALA A 514 4.42 -24.39 -13.91
N ALA A 515 3.38 -24.13 -13.13
CA ALA A 515 1.99 -24.41 -13.52
C ALA A 515 1.58 -23.65 -14.80
N ILE A 516 2.09 -22.42 -14.98
CA ILE A 516 1.76 -21.59 -16.15
C ILE A 516 2.57 -21.99 -17.37
N ALA A 517 3.83 -22.38 -17.20
CA ALA A 517 4.64 -22.92 -18.28
C ALA A 517 4.01 -24.19 -18.89
N SER A 518 3.42 -25.05 -18.05
CA SER A 518 2.74 -26.28 -18.50
C SER A 518 1.44 -26.01 -19.28
N SER A 519 0.72 -24.94 -18.96
CA SER A 519 -0.50 -24.56 -19.69
C SER A 519 -0.22 -23.93 -21.07
N SER A 520 1.00 -23.43 -21.29
CA SER A 520 1.42 -22.87 -22.57
C SER A 520 1.95 -23.93 -23.55
N GLY A 521 2.27 -25.14 -23.05
CA GLY A 521 2.85 -26.23 -23.85
C GLY A 521 1.83 -27.16 -24.54
N ASN A 522 0.56 -27.14 -24.14
CA ASN A 522 -0.47 -28.04 -24.69
C ASN A 522 -1.15 -27.52 -25.97
N SER A 523 -0.65 -26.48 -26.60
CA SER A 523 -1.19 -25.92 -27.85
C SER A 523 -0.24 -26.04 -29.05
N LEU A 524 0.74 -26.95 -29.00
CA LEU A 524 1.69 -27.22 -30.09
C LEU A 524 1.56 -28.65 -30.66
N ASP A 525 0.36 -29.28 -30.59
CA ASP A 525 0.03 -30.47 -31.36
C ASP A 525 -1.12 -30.18 -32.34
#